data_a4d0ba406bc15285e05f4e9346e0eac4
#
_entry.id   a4d0ba406bc15285e05f4e9346e0eac4
#
_cell.length_a   1.000
_cell.length_b   1.000
_cell.length_c   1.000
_cell.angle_alpha   90.00
_cell.angle_beta   90.00
_cell.angle_gamma   90.00
#
_symmetry.space_group_name_H-M   'P 1'
#
loop_
_entity.id
_entity.type
_entity.pdbx_description
1 polymer ?
#
loop_
_entity_poly.entity_id
_entity_poly.type
_entity_poly.pdbx_seq_one_letter_code
_entity_poly.pdbx_strand_id
1 'polypeptide(L)'
;MNTDRRNFLQTIGGTLVACRSASFLPLALLCLASVPPLSRSQETGSLKTHVNSQRLQGTLEKLSEFGRNPEGGVTRIGYSETDMAAREYVIELMKSAGLEVRIDAAGNIFGRRAGSEKLPILLFGSHIDSVMHGGNFDGDVGSMGGIEVIRAMNDGKVKTRHPLEVVIWTNEEGNHFGLGTLGSGVAAGLLGSEILERKDEQGLTLADWLRRYGQDPSHLTDARIPPGALAGFLELHIEQGPYLDEKKIPIGVVQGIVGLKRWKCLTTGFANHAGTTPMNRRRDALAAASKDVLAVREVVRADTGRQVGTVGYMKAEPGAINVIPGRAEFPVELRDLDTAKIDHIWERIQARFKQIEKEESVETHCELLEENAPARSDTAIQNAIRDAAESLGLATMDLPSAAVQDSQQIAKIAPMGMIFVPSRDGISHSPKEFSSWQDIANGAEVLYRVVLLLDDRLNRN
;
A
#
# COMPACT_ATOMS: atom_id res chain seq x y z
N MET A 1 -21.60 9.06 -51.90
CA MET A 1 -22.29 10.36 -51.95
C MET A 1 -21.67 11.20 -50.87
N ASN A 2 -20.56 11.89 -51.08
CA ASN A 2 -20.31 13.20 -51.69
C ASN A 2 -21.26 14.26 -51.16
N THR A 3 -20.78 15.23 -50.45
CA THR A 3 -20.26 16.58 -50.71
C THR A 3 -20.10 17.30 -49.40
N ASP A 4 -19.03 17.87 -49.01
CA ASP A 4 -18.11 18.91 -49.48
C ASP A 4 -18.47 20.33 -48.96
N ARG A 5 -17.44 21.01 -48.32
CA ARG A 5 -17.07 22.46 -48.37
C ARG A 5 -17.90 23.47 -47.56
N ARG A 6 -17.41 24.57 -47.04
CA ARG A 6 -16.16 25.36 -47.08
C ARG A 6 -16.25 26.55 -46.08
N ASN A 7 -15.14 26.94 -45.51
CA ASN A 7 -14.66 28.29 -45.21
C ASN A 7 -15.61 29.46 -44.91
N PHE A 8 -15.31 30.22 -43.83
CA PHE A 8 -15.34 31.69 -43.87
C PHE A 8 -14.22 32.26 -43.00
N LEU A 9 -13.25 32.88 -43.68
CA LEU A 9 -12.32 33.92 -43.22
C LEU A 9 -13.00 35.25 -43.33
N GLN A 10 -12.84 36.16 -42.36
CA GLN A 10 -12.73 37.61 -42.66
C GLN A 10 -11.97 38.37 -41.57
N THR A 11 -11.04 39.09 -42.07
CA THR A 11 -10.05 40.05 -41.56
C THR A 11 -10.68 41.45 -41.43
N ILE A 12 -10.26 42.27 -40.44
CA ILE A 12 -10.15 43.74 -40.47
C ILE A 12 -9.23 44.06 -39.24
N GLY A 13 -8.10 44.80 -39.23
CA GLY A 13 -7.62 45.87 -40.12
C GLY A 13 -7.38 47.12 -39.30
N GLY A 14 -6.10 47.55 -39.12
CA GLY A 14 -5.65 48.94 -38.91
C GLY A 14 -5.58 49.40 -37.45
N THR A 15 -4.59 50.10 -36.94
CA THR A 15 -3.85 51.25 -37.44
C THR A 15 -2.61 51.51 -36.54
N LEU A 16 -1.48 51.84 -37.19
CA LEU A 16 -0.28 52.42 -36.58
C LEU A 16 -0.52 53.86 -36.15
N VAL A 17 0.06 54.27 -35.01
CA VAL A 17 0.49 55.68 -34.83
C VAL A 17 1.89 55.67 -34.19
N ALA A 18 2.83 56.25 -34.93
CA ALA A 18 4.19 56.55 -34.50
C ALA A 18 4.23 57.99 -33.93
N CYS A 19 4.96 58.19 -32.88
CA CYS A 19 5.43 59.51 -32.52
C CYS A 19 6.88 59.47 -32.05
N ARG A 20 7.73 60.18 -32.83
CA ARG A 20 9.15 60.48 -32.55
C ARG A 20 9.21 61.67 -31.58
N SER A 21 10.14 61.68 -30.65
CA SER A 21 10.98 62.82 -30.39
C SER A 21 12.24 62.46 -29.62
N ALA A 22 13.29 63.10 -30.02
CA ALA A 22 14.69 62.87 -29.70
C ALA A 22 15.12 63.69 -28.45
N SER A 23 16.26 63.28 -27.90
CA SER A 23 17.40 64.11 -27.55
C SER A 23 17.93 63.98 -26.12
N PHE A 24 19.19 63.75 -26.10
CA PHE A 24 20.33 64.21 -25.25
C PHE A 24 20.91 63.16 -24.26
N LEU A 25 22.15 62.74 -24.65
CA LEU A 25 23.20 62.20 -23.77
C LEU A 25 23.74 63.26 -22.81
N PRO A 26 24.34 62.90 -21.65
CA PRO A 26 25.81 62.93 -21.65
C PRO A 26 26.50 61.62 -21.15
N LEU A 27 27.68 61.45 -21.71
CA LEU A 27 28.73 60.53 -21.39
C LEU A 27 29.12 60.57 -19.91
N ALA A 28 29.08 59.41 -19.23
CA ALA A 28 29.90 59.17 -18.04
C ALA A 28 30.65 57.84 -18.24
N LEU A 29 31.96 57.95 -18.44
CA LEU A 29 32.90 56.84 -18.45
C LEU A 29 32.96 56.22 -17.08
N LEU A 30 32.50 54.99 -16.92
CA LEU A 30 32.81 54.15 -15.75
C LEU A 30 33.57 52.89 -16.24
N CYS A 31 34.80 52.77 -15.77
CA CYS A 31 35.64 51.58 -15.96
C CYS A 31 34.93 50.38 -15.37
N LEU A 32 34.43 49.49 -16.23
CA LEU A 32 34.01 48.14 -15.86
C LEU A 32 35.23 47.25 -15.81
N ALA A 33 35.73 46.98 -14.59
CA ALA A 33 36.61 45.87 -14.34
C ALA A 33 35.86 44.54 -14.68
N SER A 34 36.32 43.87 -15.70
CA SER A 34 35.81 42.54 -16.09
C SER A 34 36.14 41.51 -14.99
N VAL A 35 35.14 41.19 -14.18
CA VAL A 35 35.19 40.00 -13.31
C VAL A 35 34.93 38.81 -14.23
N PRO A 36 35.82 37.82 -14.31
CA PRO A 36 35.55 36.63 -15.07
C PRO A 36 34.39 35.87 -14.45
N PRO A 37 33.46 35.28 -15.23
CA PRO A 37 32.42 34.43 -14.69
C PRO A 37 33.09 33.25 -13.99
N LEU A 38 32.86 33.12 -12.68
CA LEU A 38 33.10 31.88 -11.95
C LEU A 38 32.20 30.80 -12.59
N SER A 39 32.75 30.09 -13.55
CA SER A 39 32.16 28.83 -14.00
C SER A 39 32.23 27.86 -12.82
N ARG A 40 31.18 27.85 -12.04
CA ARG A 40 30.90 26.74 -11.12
C ARG A 40 30.59 25.54 -12.00
N SER A 41 31.62 24.79 -12.39
CA SER A 41 31.45 23.43 -12.85
C SER A 41 30.79 22.68 -11.70
N GLN A 42 29.49 22.52 -11.77
CA GLN A 42 28.81 21.48 -11.02
C GLN A 42 29.41 20.16 -11.57
N GLU A 43 30.42 19.67 -10.89
CA GLU A 43 30.66 18.23 -10.89
C GLU A 43 29.37 17.62 -10.39
N THR A 44 28.55 17.11 -11.30
CA THR A 44 27.53 16.09 -11.00
C THR A 44 28.31 14.83 -10.62
N GLY A 45 28.93 14.86 -9.44
CA GLY A 45 29.41 13.66 -8.79
C GLY A 45 28.22 12.73 -8.68
N SER A 46 28.26 11.60 -9.36
CA SER A 46 27.30 10.52 -9.19
C SER A 46 27.12 10.31 -7.69
N LEU A 47 25.94 10.62 -7.17
CA LEU A 47 25.62 10.43 -5.76
C LEU A 47 25.90 8.97 -5.44
N LYS A 48 26.85 8.72 -4.54
CA LYS A 48 27.29 7.37 -4.22
C LYS A 48 26.14 6.59 -3.61
N THR A 49 25.62 5.61 -4.35
CA THR A 49 24.68 4.63 -3.84
C THR A 49 25.44 3.54 -3.07
N HIS A 50 24.80 3.01 -2.04
CA HIS A 50 25.40 1.99 -1.17
C HIS A 50 24.81 0.61 -1.45
N VAL A 51 23.52 0.57 -1.82
CA VAL A 51 22.80 -0.65 -2.19
C VAL A 51 23.36 -1.22 -3.49
N ASN A 52 23.66 -2.52 -3.51
CA ASN A 52 24.06 -3.24 -4.71
C ASN A 52 22.82 -3.74 -5.46
N SER A 53 22.42 -3.00 -6.48
CA SER A 53 21.20 -3.28 -7.26
C SER A 53 21.21 -4.65 -7.95
N GLN A 54 22.38 -5.10 -8.44
CA GLN A 54 22.50 -6.42 -9.08
C GLN A 54 22.36 -7.56 -8.07
N ARG A 55 22.90 -7.40 -6.85
CA ARG A 55 22.75 -8.37 -5.78
C ARG A 55 21.29 -8.43 -5.32
N LEU A 56 20.63 -7.28 -5.15
CA LEU A 56 19.20 -7.21 -4.80
C LEU A 56 18.33 -7.87 -5.87
N GLN A 57 18.57 -7.55 -7.14
CA GLN A 57 17.87 -8.19 -8.26
C GLN A 57 18.05 -9.72 -8.22
N GLY A 58 19.29 -10.21 -8.12
CA GLY A 58 19.56 -11.64 -8.07
C GLY A 58 18.89 -12.36 -6.91
N THR A 59 18.75 -11.70 -5.72
CA THR A 59 18.02 -12.30 -4.59
C THR A 59 16.52 -12.36 -4.82
N LEU A 60 15.92 -11.33 -5.42
CA LEU A 60 14.50 -11.31 -5.79
C LEU A 60 14.18 -12.33 -6.89
N GLU A 61 15.01 -12.40 -7.94
CA GLU A 61 14.86 -13.41 -9.00
C GLU A 61 14.95 -14.83 -8.44
N LYS A 62 15.85 -15.09 -7.50
CA LYS A 62 15.98 -16.40 -6.84
C LYS A 62 14.77 -16.70 -5.95
N LEU A 63 14.26 -15.71 -5.19
CA LEU A 63 13.07 -15.88 -4.37
C LEU A 63 11.85 -16.20 -5.24
N SER A 64 11.76 -15.61 -6.44
CA SER A 64 10.69 -15.87 -7.41
C SER A 64 10.70 -17.29 -8.02
N GLU A 65 11.71 -18.10 -7.75
CA GLU A 65 11.70 -19.51 -8.16
C GLU A 65 10.80 -20.38 -7.26
N PHE A 66 10.62 -19.96 -5.98
CA PHE A 66 9.76 -20.67 -5.02
C PHE A 66 8.29 -20.33 -5.29
N GLY A 67 7.56 -21.30 -5.82
CA GLY A 67 6.16 -21.15 -6.20
C GLY A 67 5.92 -20.56 -7.58
N ARG A 68 6.94 -20.55 -8.47
CA ARG A 68 6.80 -20.02 -9.83
C ARG A 68 5.67 -20.71 -10.60
N ASN A 69 4.77 -19.89 -11.14
CA ASN A 69 3.69 -20.36 -11.99
C ASN A 69 4.12 -20.45 -13.47
N PRO A 70 3.50 -21.33 -14.26
CA PRO A 70 3.80 -21.44 -15.70
C PRO A 70 3.56 -20.13 -16.48
N GLU A 71 2.58 -19.35 -16.06
CA GLU A 71 2.20 -18.05 -16.67
C GLU A 71 3.07 -16.89 -16.18
N GLY A 72 4.04 -17.13 -15.33
CA GLY A 72 4.80 -16.13 -14.59
C GLY A 72 4.16 -15.83 -13.24
N GLY A 73 4.84 -15.00 -12.43
CA GLY A 73 4.46 -14.76 -11.04
C GLY A 73 4.61 -15.98 -10.15
N VAL A 74 4.12 -15.91 -8.93
CA VAL A 74 4.28 -16.96 -7.92
C VAL A 74 2.96 -17.31 -7.23
N THR A 75 2.89 -18.53 -6.70
CA THR A 75 1.91 -18.96 -5.71
C THR A 75 2.68 -19.51 -4.52
N ARG A 76 2.87 -18.69 -3.52
CA ARG A 76 3.63 -18.98 -2.29
C ARG A 76 2.77 -18.66 -1.08
N ILE A 77 1.75 -19.49 -0.88
CA ILE A 77 0.77 -19.31 0.18
C ILE A 77 1.45 -19.47 1.54
N GLY A 78 1.23 -18.50 2.43
CA GLY A 78 1.79 -18.54 3.78
C GLY A 78 1.50 -19.85 4.50
N TYR A 79 2.49 -20.40 5.19
CA TYR A 79 2.50 -21.73 5.82
C TYR A 79 2.46 -22.93 4.85
N SER A 80 2.53 -22.76 3.53
CA SER A 80 2.66 -23.87 2.60
C SER A 80 4.09 -24.45 2.55
N GLU A 81 4.25 -25.64 1.96
CA GLU A 81 5.58 -26.23 1.72
C GLU A 81 6.46 -25.33 0.85
N THR A 82 5.84 -24.62 -0.09
CA THR A 82 6.54 -23.66 -0.97
C THR A 82 7.05 -22.46 -0.18
N ASP A 83 6.23 -21.94 0.74
CA ASP A 83 6.63 -20.86 1.65
C ASP A 83 7.75 -21.34 2.58
N MET A 84 7.66 -22.54 3.15
CA MET A 84 8.73 -23.12 3.97
C MET A 84 10.07 -23.16 3.23
N ALA A 85 10.07 -23.61 1.97
CA ALA A 85 11.30 -23.66 1.17
C ALA A 85 11.87 -22.26 0.88
N ALA A 86 10.99 -21.26 0.60
CA ALA A 86 11.40 -19.86 0.43
C ALA A 86 11.97 -19.28 1.73
N ARG A 87 11.38 -19.61 2.86
CA ARG A 87 11.84 -19.17 4.19
C ARG A 87 13.22 -19.71 4.54
N GLU A 88 13.52 -20.97 4.21
CA GLU A 88 14.85 -21.53 4.36
C GLU A 88 15.88 -20.73 3.55
N TYR A 89 15.58 -20.39 2.30
CA TYR A 89 16.42 -19.55 1.48
C TYR A 89 16.67 -18.18 2.13
N VAL A 90 15.62 -17.52 2.63
CA VAL A 90 15.73 -16.21 3.27
C VAL A 90 16.55 -16.28 4.58
N ILE A 91 16.35 -17.33 5.38
CA ILE A 91 17.16 -17.56 6.59
C ILE A 91 18.65 -17.66 6.25
N GLU A 92 19.02 -18.40 5.19
CA GLU A 92 20.42 -18.51 4.76
C GLU A 92 20.95 -17.16 4.23
N LEU A 93 20.12 -16.36 3.53
CA LEU A 93 20.49 -15.00 3.13
C LEU A 93 20.78 -14.11 4.35
N MET A 94 19.91 -14.13 5.37
CA MET A 94 20.11 -13.37 6.61
C MET A 94 21.40 -13.79 7.34
N LYS A 95 21.63 -15.11 7.48
CA LYS A 95 22.87 -15.63 8.07
C LYS A 95 24.10 -15.20 7.28
N SER A 96 24.05 -15.27 5.94
CA SER A 96 25.15 -14.82 5.08
C SER A 96 25.41 -13.32 5.17
N ALA A 97 24.39 -12.52 5.52
CA ALA A 97 24.51 -11.10 5.84
C ALA A 97 25.04 -10.83 7.26
N GLY A 98 25.39 -11.88 8.02
CA GLY A 98 25.92 -11.76 9.38
C GLY A 98 24.87 -11.44 10.44
N LEU A 99 23.60 -11.72 10.18
CA LEU A 99 22.50 -11.54 11.11
C LEU A 99 22.36 -12.76 12.04
N GLU A 100 22.07 -12.50 13.31
CA GLU A 100 21.59 -13.50 14.25
C GLU A 100 20.13 -13.78 13.98
N VAL A 101 19.80 -14.98 13.49
CA VAL A 101 18.45 -15.32 13.05
C VAL A 101 17.68 -16.05 14.14
N ARG A 102 16.46 -15.59 14.42
CA ARG A 102 15.47 -16.28 15.26
C ARG A 102 14.14 -16.39 14.54
N ILE A 103 13.36 -17.39 14.89
CA ILE A 103 11.96 -17.54 14.46
C ILE A 103 11.13 -17.47 15.73
N ASP A 104 10.07 -16.64 15.71
CA ASP A 104 9.18 -16.54 16.85
C ASP A 104 8.07 -17.62 16.82
N ALA A 105 7.22 -17.64 17.85
CA ALA A 105 6.17 -18.66 17.97
C ALA A 105 5.03 -18.51 16.95
N ALA A 106 4.91 -17.36 16.27
CA ALA A 106 3.99 -17.16 15.15
C ALA A 106 4.63 -17.54 13.80
N GLY A 107 5.92 -17.91 13.81
CA GLY A 107 6.67 -18.22 12.61
C GLY A 107 7.34 -17.00 11.97
N ASN A 108 7.25 -15.79 12.50
CA ASN A 108 7.98 -14.64 11.96
C ASN A 108 9.49 -14.86 12.06
N ILE A 109 10.23 -14.49 11.00
CA ILE A 109 11.70 -14.61 10.97
C ILE A 109 12.28 -13.24 11.29
N PHE A 110 13.19 -13.17 12.26
CA PHE A 110 13.92 -11.97 12.61
C PHE A 110 15.43 -12.20 12.44
N GLY A 111 16.08 -11.29 11.75
CA GLY A 111 17.52 -11.25 11.62
C GLY A 111 18.10 -10.03 12.34
N ARG A 112 18.84 -10.22 13.43
CA ARG A 112 19.35 -9.16 14.29
C ARG A 112 20.82 -8.81 13.99
N ARG A 113 21.09 -7.50 13.91
CA ARG A 113 22.43 -6.91 13.94
C ARG A 113 22.59 -6.07 15.20
N ALA A 114 23.61 -6.31 15.97
CA ALA A 114 23.86 -5.56 17.19
C ALA A 114 24.15 -4.07 16.91
N GLY A 115 23.60 -3.20 17.75
CA GLY A 115 23.99 -1.79 17.83
C GLY A 115 25.17 -1.59 18.77
N SER A 116 25.72 -0.39 18.80
CA SER A 116 26.78 0.00 19.74
C SER A 116 26.23 0.41 21.12
N GLU A 117 24.94 0.67 21.21
CA GLU A 117 24.24 1.09 22.43
C GLU A 117 23.05 0.17 22.75
N LYS A 118 22.62 0.17 24.01
CA LYS A 118 21.41 -0.55 24.43
C LYS A 118 20.17 0.32 24.22
N LEU A 119 19.78 0.50 22.98
CA LEU A 119 18.62 1.28 22.52
C LEU A 119 17.52 0.36 22.02
N PRO A 120 16.26 0.84 21.90
CA PRO A 120 15.19 0.12 21.22
C PRO A 120 15.56 -0.19 19.78
N ILE A 121 14.97 -1.24 19.23
CA ILE A 121 15.29 -1.78 17.89
C ILE A 121 14.70 -0.89 16.80
N LEU A 122 15.46 -0.58 15.76
CA LEU A 122 14.94 -0.16 14.46
C LEU A 122 14.61 -1.42 13.65
N LEU A 123 13.32 -1.69 13.49
CA LEU A 123 12.80 -2.85 12.78
C LEU A 123 12.44 -2.45 11.36
N PHE A 124 12.75 -3.29 10.37
CA PHE A 124 12.32 -3.09 8.98
C PHE A 124 12.22 -4.41 8.22
N GLY A 125 11.37 -4.45 7.22
CA GLY A 125 11.11 -5.65 6.42
C GLY A 125 9.67 -5.66 5.92
N SER A 126 9.19 -6.81 5.47
CA SER A 126 7.85 -7.06 4.98
C SER A 126 7.56 -8.55 5.04
N HIS A 127 6.76 -9.10 4.14
CA HIS A 127 6.44 -10.52 4.02
C HIS A 127 7.07 -11.15 2.77
N ILE A 128 6.93 -12.46 2.59
CA ILE A 128 7.31 -13.19 1.39
C ILE A 128 6.23 -14.13 0.87
N ASP A 129 5.15 -14.33 1.62
CA ASP A 129 3.99 -15.06 1.11
C ASP A 129 3.25 -14.23 0.06
N SER A 130 2.52 -14.90 -0.82
CA SER A 130 1.78 -14.28 -1.92
C SER A 130 0.35 -14.79 -2.00
N VAL A 131 -0.51 -14.05 -2.68
CA VAL A 131 -1.80 -14.58 -3.14
C VAL A 131 -1.60 -15.69 -4.17
N MET A 132 -2.66 -16.45 -4.45
CA MET A 132 -2.67 -17.38 -5.59
C MET A 132 -2.48 -16.62 -6.90
N HIS A 133 -1.58 -17.11 -7.77
CA HIS A 133 -1.21 -16.45 -9.02
C HIS A 133 -0.77 -14.98 -8.82
N GLY A 134 -0.07 -14.70 -7.72
CA GLY A 134 0.47 -13.39 -7.37
C GLY A 134 1.64 -12.95 -8.23
N GLY A 135 2.20 -11.79 -7.88
CA GLY A 135 3.39 -11.21 -8.49
C GLY A 135 4.71 -11.73 -7.89
N ASN A 136 5.80 -11.08 -8.24
CA ASN A 136 7.16 -11.42 -7.76
C ASN A 136 7.77 -10.29 -6.91
N PHE A 137 6.98 -9.29 -6.53
CA PHE A 137 7.51 -8.07 -5.92
C PHE A 137 6.77 -7.70 -4.64
N ASP A 138 5.48 -8.06 -4.56
CA ASP A 138 4.61 -7.80 -3.42
C ASP A 138 5.20 -8.43 -2.15
N GLY A 139 5.46 -7.61 -1.11
CA GLY A 139 6.19 -8.00 0.10
C GLY A 139 7.68 -8.33 -0.12
N ASP A 140 7.99 -9.07 -1.20
CA ASP A 140 9.33 -9.54 -1.53
C ASP A 140 10.35 -8.38 -1.62
N VAL A 141 9.94 -7.23 -2.18
CA VAL A 141 10.80 -6.03 -2.32
C VAL A 141 11.24 -5.51 -0.95
N GLY A 142 10.33 -5.41 0.01
CA GLY A 142 10.67 -4.94 1.37
C GLY A 142 11.53 -5.93 2.13
N SER A 143 11.24 -7.21 1.99
CA SER A 143 11.97 -8.30 2.62
C SER A 143 13.41 -8.41 2.11
N MET A 144 13.60 -8.48 0.80
CA MET A 144 14.94 -8.57 0.19
C MET A 144 15.68 -7.24 0.26
N GLY A 145 14.96 -6.11 0.12
CA GLY A 145 15.51 -4.77 0.31
C GLY A 145 16.09 -4.56 1.71
N GLY A 146 15.37 -5.03 2.74
CA GLY A 146 15.85 -4.98 4.13
C GLY A 146 17.15 -5.76 4.34
N ILE A 147 17.25 -6.98 3.80
CA ILE A 147 18.49 -7.78 3.85
C ILE A 147 19.64 -7.09 3.09
N GLU A 148 19.32 -6.50 1.91
CA GLU A 148 20.31 -5.77 1.12
C GLU A 148 20.82 -4.52 1.86
N VAL A 149 19.97 -3.80 2.60
CA VAL A 149 20.39 -2.68 3.46
C VAL A 149 21.46 -3.12 4.48
N ILE A 150 21.26 -4.26 5.14
CA ILE A 150 22.27 -4.80 6.07
C ILE A 150 23.56 -5.15 5.36
N ARG A 151 23.52 -5.78 4.18
CA ARG A 151 24.69 -6.10 3.37
C ARG A 151 25.45 -4.85 2.94
N ALA A 152 24.73 -3.82 2.49
CA ALA A 152 25.33 -2.53 2.14
C ALA A 152 26.02 -1.85 3.33
N MET A 153 25.41 -1.92 4.52
CA MET A 153 26.04 -1.43 5.75
C MET A 153 27.32 -2.21 6.11
N ASN A 154 27.32 -3.52 5.89
CA ASN A 154 28.51 -4.34 6.12
C ASN A 154 29.63 -4.01 5.12
N ASP A 155 29.32 -3.87 3.83
CA ASP A 155 30.25 -3.47 2.78
C ASP A 155 30.88 -2.10 3.09
N GLY A 156 30.07 -1.16 3.59
CA GLY A 156 30.50 0.17 4.03
C GLY A 156 31.12 0.20 5.43
N LYS A 157 31.16 -0.92 6.16
CA LYS A 157 31.63 -1.00 7.58
C LYS A 157 30.91 0.01 8.49
N VAL A 158 29.62 0.29 8.18
CA VAL A 158 28.79 1.23 8.93
C VAL A 158 28.43 0.61 10.28
N LYS A 159 28.53 1.39 11.35
CA LYS A 159 28.07 1.04 12.69
C LYS A 159 26.85 1.88 13.04
N THR A 160 25.85 1.27 13.66
CA THR A 160 24.66 1.95 14.15
C THR A 160 24.65 1.97 15.68
N ARG A 161 24.01 2.97 16.26
CA ARG A 161 23.78 3.05 17.71
C ARG A 161 22.70 2.06 18.11
N HIS A 162 21.55 2.09 17.41
CA HIS A 162 20.46 1.16 17.61
C HIS A 162 20.80 -0.23 17.09
N PRO A 163 20.34 -1.29 17.78
CA PRO A 163 20.22 -2.60 17.16
C PRO A 163 19.29 -2.51 15.95
N LEU A 164 19.62 -3.21 14.88
CA LEU A 164 18.78 -3.32 13.69
C LEU A 164 18.20 -4.73 13.61
N GLU A 165 16.92 -4.86 13.28
CA GLU A 165 16.33 -6.16 12.93
C GLU A 165 15.63 -6.09 11.57
N VAL A 166 15.92 -7.08 10.72
CA VAL A 166 15.13 -7.35 9.52
C VAL A 166 14.07 -8.38 9.89
N VAL A 167 12.81 -8.12 9.55
CA VAL A 167 11.72 -9.05 9.80
C VAL A 167 11.12 -9.55 8.49
N ILE A 168 10.73 -10.83 8.50
CA ILE A 168 9.84 -11.42 7.49
C ILE A 168 8.59 -11.87 8.22
N TRP A 169 7.51 -11.15 7.98
CA TRP A 169 6.22 -11.47 8.56
C TRP A 169 5.63 -12.72 7.93
N THR A 170 4.82 -13.44 8.67
CA THR A 170 4.23 -14.71 8.22
C THR A 170 2.77 -14.52 7.89
N ASN A 171 2.34 -15.01 6.71
CA ASN A 171 0.95 -15.04 6.25
C ASN A 171 0.28 -13.65 6.31
N GLU A 172 0.91 -12.69 5.62
CA GLU A 172 0.35 -11.35 5.45
C GLU A 172 -0.92 -11.38 4.61
N GLU A 173 -0.90 -12.13 3.51
CA GLU A 173 -1.96 -12.22 2.49
C GLU A 173 -3.22 -12.97 2.93
N GLY A 174 -3.14 -13.73 4.00
CA GLY A 174 -4.31 -14.34 4.65
C GLY A 174 -5.00 -15.47 3.91
N ASN A 175 -4.37 -16.04 2.91
CA ASN A 175 -5.00 -17.01 2.02
C ASN A 175 -5.44 -18.32 2.70
N HIS A 176 -4.68 -18.83 3.69
CA HIS A 176 -4.98 -20.11 4.32
C HIS A 176 -6.11 -20.03 5.36
N PHE A 177 -6.14 -18.97 6.17
CA PHE A 177 -7.03 -18.93 7.34
C PHE A 177 -8.07 -17.82 7.24
N GLY A 178 -8.13 -17.12 6.09
CA GLY A 178 -8.97 -15.93 5.91
C GLY A 178 -8.61 -14.81 6.88
N LEU A 179 -7.32 -14.73 7.26
CA LEU A 179 -6.81 -13.77 8.24
C LEU A 179 -5.46 -13.24 7.75
N GLY A 180 -5.47 -12.05 7.15
CA GLY A 180 -4.25 -11.36 6.71
C GLY A 180 -3.48 -10.75 7.87
N THR A 181 -2.24 -10.34 7.62
CA THR A 181 -1.32 -9.75 8.59
C THR A 181 -1.19 -10.56 9.88
N LEU A 182 -1.24 -11.91 9.75
CA LEU A 182 -1.31 -12.81 10.90
C LEU A 182 -0.07 -12.66 11.79
N GLY A 183 1.12 -12.76 11.21
CA GLY A 183 2.37 -12.71 11.95
C GLY A 183 2.57 -11.39 12.68
N SER A 184 2.37 -10.27 12.00
CA SER A 184 2.46 -8.93 12.60
C SER A 184 1.36 -8.66 13.62
N GLY A 185 0.13 -9.20 13.38
CA GLY A 185 -0.99 -9.12 14.31
C GLY A 185 -0.72 -9.82 15.64
N VAL A 186 -0.10 -11.01 15.61
CA VAL A 186 0.36 -11.72 16.83
C VAL A 186 1.49 -10.94 17.50
N ALA A 187 2.47 -10.47 16.72
CA ALA A 187 3.59 -9.69 17.24
C ALA A 187 3.14 -8.37 17.91
N ALA A 188 2.11 -7.73 17.37
CA ALA A 188 1.49 -6.54 17.96
C ALA A 188 0.57 -6.85 19.15
N GLY A 189 0.31 -8.13 19.46
CA GLY A 189 -0.60 -8.54 20.54
C GLY A 189 -2.08 -8.34 20.22
N LEU A 190 -2.44 -8.18 18.97
CA LEU A 190 -3.82 -8.00 18.50
C LEU A 190 -4.52 -9.34 18.23
N LEU A 191 -3.74 -10.38 17.98
CA LEU A 191 -4.18 -11.74 17.79
C LEU A 191 -3.58 -12.63 18.88
N GLY A 192 -4.37 -13.57 19.40
CA GLY A 192 -3.96 -14.49 20.44
C GLY A 192 -4.29 -15.94 20.12
N SER A 193 -4.37 -16.79 21.13
CA SER A 193 -4.60 -18.23 20.95
C SER A 193 -5.96 -18.59 20.36
N GLU A 194 -6.90 -17.68 20.30
CA GLU A 194 -8.22 -17.88 19.67
C GLU A 194 -8.13 -18.17 18.16
N ILE A 195 -7.02 -17.78 17.51
CA ILE A 195 -6.84 -18.05 16.07
C ILE A 195 -6.33 -19.46 15.77
N LEU A 196 -5.84 -20.20 16.78
CA LEU A 196 -5.18 -21.50 16.59
C LEU A 196 -6.10 -22.56 15.98
N GLU A 197 -7.41 -22.48 16.23
CA GLU A 197 -8.43 -23.39 15.72
C GLU A 197 -8.94 -23.01 14.31
N ARG A 198 -8.47 -21.89 13.72
CA ARG A 198 -8.81 -21.56 12.35
C ARG A 198 -8.25 -22.58 11.39
N LYS A 199 -9.07 -22.98 10.44
CA LYS A 199 -8.77 -24.04 9.48
C LYS A 199 -8.52 -23.50 8.10
N ASP A 200 -7.61 -24.12 7.39
CA ASP A 200 -7.43 -23.94 5.96
C ASP A 200 -8.52 -24.70 5.16
N GLU A 201 -8.46 -24.64 3.85
CA GLU A 201 -9.39 -25.32 2.94
C GLU A 201 -9.30 -26.87 3.04
N GLN A 202 -8.20 -27.39 3.58
CA GLN A 202 -7.97 -28.83 3.76
C GLN A 202 -8.42 -29.31 5.15
N GLY A 203 -8.86 -28.39 6.02
CA GLY A 203 -9.33 -28.66 7.37
C GLY A 203 -8.20 -28.74 8.41
N LEU A 204 -6.95 -28.42 8.06
CA LEU A 204 -5.84 -28.32 8.99
C LEU A 204 -5.92 -27.00 9.76
N THR A 205 -5.67 -27.07 11.07
CA THR A 205 -5.68 -25.87 11.92
C THR A 205 -4.38 -25.07 11.79
N LEU A 206 -4.42 -23.79 12.17
CA LEU A 206 -3.21 -22.98 12.32
C LEU A 206 -2.23 -23.66 13.29
N ALA A 207 -2.73 -24.27 14.38
CA ALA A 207 -1.89 -24.99 15.32
C ALA A 207 -1.16 -26.17 14.65
N ASP A 208 -1.79 -26.87 13.70
CA ASP A 208 -1.16 -27.97 12.97
C ASP A 208 -0.05 -27.46 12.04
N TRP A 209 -0.26 -26.32 11.39
CA TRP A 209 0.74 -25.67 10.54
C TRP A 209 1.92 -25.13 11.34
N LEU A 210 1.68 -24.49 12.51
CA LEU A 210 2.77 -24.03 13.39
C LEU A 210 3.65 -25.21 13.82
N ARG A 211 3.07 -26.36 14.17
CA ARG A 211 3.85 -27.59 14.49
C ARG A 211 4.70 -28.05 13.30
N ARG A 212 4.16 -28.00 12.07
CA ARG A 212 4.93 -28.32 10.86
C ARG A 212 6.09 -27.36 10.63
N TYR A 213 5.94 -26.09 11.05
CA TYR A 213 6.98 -25.08 11.06
C TYR A 213 7.99 -25.25 12.21
N GLY A 214 7.80 -26.28 13.05
CA GLY A 214 8.66 -26.52 14.21
C GLY A 214 8.38 -25.60 15.40
N GLN A 215 7.23 -24.90 15.40
CA GLN A 215 6.79 -24.04 16.49
C GLN A 215 5.83 -24.77 17.43
N ASP A 216 5.82 -24.37 18.70
CA ASP A 216 4.82 -24.85 19.66
C ASP A 216 3.65 -23.85 19.73
N PRO A 217 2.44 -24.24 19.27
CA PRO A 217 1.27 -23.35 19.28
C PRO A 217 0.90 -22.85 20.68
N SER A 218 1.24 -23.57 21.76
CA SER A 218 0.96 -23.14 23.14
C SER A 218 1.72 -21.87 23.53
N HIS A 219 2.79 -21.55 22.81
CA HIS A 219 3.63 -20.36 22.98
C HIS A 219 3.31 -19.23 22.01
N LEU A 220 2.21 -19.29 21.23
CA LEU A 220 1.89 -18.27 20.22
C LEU A 220 1.99 -16.84 20.76
N THR A 221 1.50 -16.61 21.99
CA THR A 221 1.51 -15.27 22.60
C THR A 221 2.90 -14.78 23.02
N ASP A 222 3.91 -15.66 23.06
CA ASP A 222 5.29 -15.29 23.37
C ASP A 222 5.95 -14.54 22.18
N ALA A 223 5.32 -14.60 20.99
CA ALA A 223 5.73 -13.80 19.82
C ALA A 223 5.44 -12.30 19.98
N ARG A 224 4.72 -11.88 21.02
CA ARG A 224 4.41 -10.46 21.27
C ARG A 224 5.67 -9.64 21.51
N ILE A 225 5.77 -8.54 20.78
CA ILE A 225 6.84 -7.57 20.96
C ILE A 225 6.53 -6.74 22.21
N PRO A 226 7.45 -6.68 23.19
CA PRO A 226 7.22 -5.91 24.41
C PRO A 226 7.06 -4.40 24.12
N PRO A 227 6.21 -3.68 24.87
CA PRO A 227 6.11 -2.23 24.76
C PRO A 227 7.47 -1.54 24.91
N GLY A 228 7.76 -0.59 24.01
CA GLY A 228 9.03 0.16 24.03
C GLY A 228 10.25 -0.61 23.49
N ALA A 229 10.08 -1.85 23.02
CA ALA A 229 11.17 -2.62 22.41
C ALA A 229 11.58 -2.07 21.04
N LEU A 230 10.65 -1.43 20.31
CA LEU A 230 10.90 -0.84 19.01
C LEU A 230 11.07 0.67 19.11
N ALA A 231 12.09 1.22 18.45
CA ALA A 231 12.26 2.64 18.17
C ALA A 231 11.39 3.09 17.00
N GLY A 232 11.15 2.20 16.04
CA GLY A 232 10.29 2.40 14.88
C GLY A 232 10.29 1.19 13.97
N PHE A 233 9.31 1.16 13.06
CA PHE A 233 9.18 0.17 11.99
C PHE A 233 9.15 0.84 10.62
N LEU A 234 9.90 0.28 9.68
CA LEU A 234 9.98 0.74 8.30
C LEU A 234 9.62 -0.40 7.34
N GLU A 235 8.75 -0.12 6.40
CA GLU A 235 8.40 -1.08 5.35
C GLU A 235 8.62 -0.45 3.97
N LEU A 236 9.47 -1.08 3.16
CA LEU A 236 9.59 -0.81 1.75
C LEU A 236 8.63 -1.72 1.00
N HIS A 237 7.83 -1.16 0.10
CA HIS A 237 6.84 -1.93 -0.62
C HIS A 237 6.61 -1.38 -2.03
N ILE A 238 6.00 -2.16 -2.89
CA ILE A 238 5.46 -1.65 -4.16
C ILE A 238 4.17 -0.87 -3.89
N GLU A 239 3.82 0.11 -4.74
CA GLU A 239 2.60 0.92 -4.54
C GLU A 239 1.31 0.11 -4.65
N GLN A 240 1.30 -0.96 -5.44
CA GLN A 240 0.10 -1.72 -5.82
C GLN A 240 -0.97 -0.85 -6.52
N GLY A 241 -0.61 0.37 -6.84
CA GLY A 241 -1.45 1.38 -7.48
C GLY A 241 -0.73 2.10 -8.61
N PRO A 242 -1.43 2.92 -9.42
CA PRO A 242 -0.88 3.47 -10.66
C PRO A 242 -0.22 4.85 -10.50
N TYR A 243 -0.32 5.51 -9.33
CA TYR A 243 -0.03 6.94 -9.25
C TYR A 243 1.45 7.27 -9.44
N LEU A 244 2.36 6.49 -8.86
CA LEU A 244 3.80 6.73 -8.99
C LEU A 244 4.24 6.46 -10.44
N ASP A 245 3.78 5.38 -11.05
CA ASP A 245 4.12 5.05 -12.43
C ASP A 245 3.54 6.07 -13.43
N GLU A 246 2.26 6.45 -13.31
CA GLU A 246 1.64 7.46 -14.17
C GLU A 246 2.35 8.81 -14.08
N LYS A 247 2.79 9.22 -12.89
CA LYS A 247 3.45 10.50 -12.65
C LYS A 247 4.98 10.46 -12.81
N LYS A 248 5.55 9.27 -13.04
CA LYS A 248 7.00 9.04 -13.12
C LYS A 248 7.74 9.54 -11.88
N ILE A 249 7.17 9.30 -10.71
CA ILE A 249 7.75 9.65 -9.41
C ILE A 249 8.32 8.37 -8.80
N PRO A 250 9.64 8.32 -8.49
CA PRO A 250 10.29 7.09 -8.07
C PRO A 250 9.99 6.67 -6.63
N ILE A 251 9.58 7.61 -5.77
CA ILE A 251 9.40 7.35 -4.32
C ILE A 251 8.05 7.87 -3.83
N GLY A 252 7.28 6.98 -3.23
CA GLY A 252 6.09 7.33 -2.47
C GLY A 252 6.39 7.45 -0.98
N VAL A 253 5.97 8.56 -0.36
CA VAL A 253 5.97 8.73 1.09
C VAL A 253 4.58 8.36 1.60
N VAL A 254 4.45 7.23 2.27
CA VAL A 254 3.15 6.75 2.70
C VAL A 254 2.69 7.53 3.93
N GLN A 255 1.56 8.21 3.81
CA GLN A 255 0.97 9.01 4.89
C GLN A 255 0.27 8.14 5.96
N GLY A 256 0.02 6.90 5.63
CA GLY A 256 -0.65 5.92 6.47
C GLY A 256 -1.40 4.88 5.64
N ILE A 257 -1.95 3.90 6.31
CA ILE A 257 -2.76 2.83 5.74
C ILE A 257 -4.22 3.17 6.01
N VAL A 258 -5.06 3.10 4.97
CA VAL A 258 -6.48 3.49 5.08
C VAL A 258 -7.21 2.60 6.08
N GLY A 259 -8.16 3.21 6.79
CA GLY A 259 -9.20 2.49 7.50
C GLY A 259 -10.30 2.05 6.54
N LEU A 260 -11.13 1.14 6.99
CA LEU A 260 -12.30 0.70 6.24
C LEU A 260 -13.52 0.56 7.15
N LYS A 261 -14.71 0.77 6.55
CA LYS A 261 -15.99 0.35 7.13
C LYS A 261 -16.77 -0.42 6.09
N ARG A 262 -17.39 -1.51 6.52
CA ARG A 262 -18.26 -2.35 5.68
C ARG A 262 -19.65 -2.44 6.27
N TRP A 263 -20.64 -2.26 5.41
CA TRP A 263 -22.05 -2.44 5.77
C TRP A 263 -22.64 -3.54 4.90
N LYS A 264 -23.57 -4.27 5.51
CA LYS A 264 -24.49 -5.17 4.81
C LYS A 264 -25.81 -4.45 4.66
N CYS A 265 -26.24 -4.23 3.43
CA CYS A 265 -27.49 -3.56 3.11
C CYS A 265 -28.50 -4.55 2.55
N LEU A 266 -29.74 -4.41 2.97
CA LEU A 266 -30.89 -5.21 2.54
C LEU A 266 -32.02 -4.28 2.13
N THR A 267 -32.34 -4.29 0.83
CA THR A 267 -33.52 -3.61 0.30
C THR A 267 -34.69 -4.59 0.26
N THR A 268 -35.84 -4.17 0.84
CA THR A 268 -37.05 -4.96 0.95
C THR A 268 -38.17 -4.28 0.18
N GLY A 269 -38.74 -5.00 -0.78
CA GLY A 269 -39.90 -4.62 -1.58
C GLY A 269 -41.01 -5.61 -1.46
N PHE A 270 -41.62 -6.01 -2.58
CA PHE A 270 -42.70 -6.99 -2.59
C PHE A 270 -42.61 -7.90 -3.82
N ALA A 271 -42.38 -9.19 -3.57
CA ALA A 271 -42.32 -10.19 -4.64
C ALA A 271 -43.71 -10.42 -5.24
N ASN A 272 -43.82 -10.31 -6.56
CA ASN A 272 -45.10 -10.53 -7.25
C ASN A 272 -44.81 -11.00 -8.69
N HIS A 273 -45.90 -11.40 -9.39
CA HIS A 273 -45.81 -11.90 -10.74
C HIS A 273 -45.35 -10.81 -11.72
N ALA A 274 -44.23 -11.08 -12.44
CA ALA A 274 -43.59 -10.09 -13.29
C ALA A 274 -44.45 -9.64 -14.50
N GLY A 275 -45.30 -10.52 -15.04
CA GLY A 275 -46.13 -10.21 -16.20
C GLY A 275 -47.43 -9.51 -15.87
N THR A 276 -48.04 -9.77 -14.70
CA THR A 276 -49.38 -9.24 -14.34
C THR A 276 -49.33 -8.02 -13.42
N THR A 277 -48.18 -7.67 -12.84
CA THR A 277 -48.04 -6.51 -11.99
C THR A 277 -47.69 -5.27 -12.81
N PRO A 278 -48.57 -4.24 -12.91
CA PRO A 278 -48.28 -3.01 -13.63
C PRO A 278 -47.03 -2.30 -13.09
N MET A 279 -46.25 -1.64 -13.97
CA MET A 279 -45.00 -0.98 -13.61
C MET A 279 -45.12 0.00 -12.44
N ASN A 280 -46.19 0.79 -12.41
CA ASN A 280 -46.44 1.80 -11.37
C ASN A 280 -46.98 1.24 -10.04
N ARG A 281 -47.13 -0.08 -9.92
CA ARG A 281 -47.53 -0.77 -8.67
C ARG A 281 -46.45 -1.69 -8.12
N ARG A 282 -45.27 -1.69 -8.73
CA ARG A 282 -44.15 -2.52 -8.30
C ARG A 282 -43.42 -1.90 -7.10
N ARG A 283 -43.00 -2.78 -6.22
CA ARG A 283 -42.05 -2.49 -5.15
C ARG A 283 -40.87 -3.40 -5.38
N ASP A 284 -40.08 -3.09 -6.43
CA ASP A 284 -39.01 -3.96 -6.96
C ASP A 284 -37.74 -3.70 -6.19
N ALA A 285 -37.38 -4.64 -5.31
CA ALA A 285 -36.16 -4.52 -4.47
C ALA A 285 -34.88 -4.51 -5.29
N LEU A 286 -34.82 -5.25 -6.42
CA LEU A 286 -33.64 -5.28 -7.26
C LEU A 286 -33.44 -3.97 -8.03
N ALA A 287 -34.49 -3.40 -8.55
CA ALA A 287 -34.45 -2.11 -9.23
C ALA A 287 -33.97 -1.00 -8.27
N ALA A 288 -34.55 -0.97 -7.06
CA ALA A 288 -34.17 -0.02 -6.02
C ALA A 288 -32.71 -0.21 -5.57
N ALA A 289 -32.30 -1.44 -5.25
CA ALA A 289 -30.90 -1.75 -4.88
C ALA A 289 -29.89 -1.41 -5.98
N SER A 290 -30.28 -1.53 -7.25
CA SER A 290 -29.43 -1.10 -8.37
C SER A 290 -29.21 0.41 -8.38
N LYS A 291 -30.23 1.21 -8.01
CA LYS A 291 -30.09 2.66 -7.81
C LYS A 291 -29.22 2.97 -6.58
N ASP A 292 -29.36 2.20 -5.50
CA ASP A 292 -28.51 2.34 -4.30
C ASP A 292 -27.03 2.11 -4.63
N VAL A 293 -26.70 1.08 -5.41
CA VAL A 293 -25.34 0.80 -5.88
C VAL A 293 -24.77 1.97 -6.70
N LEU A 294 -25.56 2.54 -7.61
CA LEU A 294 -25.15 3.72 -8.38
C LEU A 294 -24.98 4.94 -7.49
N ALA A 295 -25.83 5.14 -6.49
CA ALA A 295 -25.74 6.23 -5.52
C ALA A 295 -24.44 6.16 -4.69
N VAL A 296 -24.01 4.97 -4.26
CA VAL A 296 -22.70 4.79 -3.61
C VAL A 296 -21.58 5.33 -4.49
N ARG A 297 -21.54 4.90 -5.76
CA ARG A 297 -20.51 5.35 -6.71
C ARG A 297 -20.55 6.86 -6.95
N GLU A 298 -21.73 7.43 -7.12
CA GLU A 298 -21.93 8.87 -7.36
C GLU A 298 -21.44 9.70 -6.17
N VAL A 299 -21.84 9.34 -4.94
CA VAL A 299 -21.48 10.08 -3.73
C VAL A 299 -19.97 10.02 -3.49
N VAL A 300 -19.35 8.84 -3.62
CA VAL A 300 -17.92 8.67 -3.41
C VAL A 300 -17.11 9.46 -4.45
N ARG A 301 -17.53 9.47 -5.72
CA ARG A 301 -16.84 10.22 -6.79
C ARG A 301 -17.02 11.73 -6.70
N ALA A 302 -18.11 12.20 -6.08
CA ALA A 302 -18.36 13.62 -5.91
C ALA A 302 -17.52 14.27 -4.79
N ASP A 303 -16.86 13.46 -3.98
CA ASP A 303 -15.97 13.94 -2.92
C ASP A 303 -14.53 14.09 -3.42
N THR A 304 -13.77 14.99 -2.80
CA THR A 304 -12.37 15.23 -3.13
C THR A 304 -11.45 14.31 -2.35
N GLY A 305 -10.36 13.86 -2.97
CA GLY A 305 -9.34 13.03 -2.32
C GLY A 305 -9.17 11.65 -2.96
N ARG A 306 -8.72 10.69 -2.16
CA ARG A 306 -8.39 9.33 -2.62
C ARG A 306 -9.27 8.24 -1.97
N GLN A 307 -10.40 8.63 -1.40
CA GLN A 307 -11.38 7.69 -0.87
C GLN A 307 -11.87 6.74 -1.95
N VAL A 308 -12.15 5.52 -1.57
CA VAL A 308 -12.79 4.53 -2.45
C VAL A 308 -14.04 3.97 -1.81
N GLY A 309 -15.02 3.61 -2.65
CA GLY A 309 -16.25 2.95 -2.23
C GLY A 309 -16.65 1.90 -3.23
N THR A 310 -17.00 0.72 -2.73
CA THR A 310 -17.24 -0.47 -3.55
C THR A 310 -18.50 -1.20 -3.09
N VAL A 311 -19.26 -1.69 -4.06
CA VAL A 311 -20.30 -2.72 -3.88
C VAL A 311 -19.84 -3.94 -4.66
N GLY A 312 -19.40 -4.98 -3.95
CA GLY A 312 -18.72 -6.12 -4.55
C GLY A 312 -19.66 -7.17 -5.15
N TYR A 313 -20.90 -7.26 -4.65
CA TYR A 313 -21.91 -8.18 -5.17
C TYR A 313 -23.33 -7.69 -4.88
N MET A 314 -24.32 -8.30 -5.53
CA MET A 314 -25.74 -8.16 -5.23
C MET A 314 -26.43 -9.52 -5.36
N LYS A 315 -27.29 -9.86 -4.40
CA LYS A 315 -28.12 -11.07 -4.41
C LYS A 315 -29.58 -10.68 -4.37
N ALA A 316 -30.38 -11.19 -5.30
CA ALA A 316 -31.80 -10.93 -5.38
C ALA A 316 -32.62 -12.19 -5.08
N GLU A 317 -33.71 -12.05 -4.34
CA GLU A 317 -34.61 -13.14 -3.97
C GLU A 317 -36.03 -12.84 -4.48
N PRO A 318 -36.69 -13.87 -5.04
CA PRO A 318 -36.35 -15.30 -5.12
C PRO A 318 -35.39 -15.66 -6.29
N GLY A 319 -34.93 -14.72 -7.13
CA GLY A 319 -34.04 -14.98 -8.24
C GLY A 319 -34.68 -15.69 -9.45
N ALA A 320 -36.01 -15.58 -9.62
CA ALA A 320 -36.74 -16.20 -10.69
C ALA A 320 -37.09 -15.19 -11.79
N ILE A 321 -36.98 -15.58 -13.06
CA ILE A 321 -37.13 -14.69 -14.23
C ILE A 321 -38.51 -14.06 -14.36
N ASN A 322 -39.56 -14.71 -13.81
CA ASN A 322 -40.97 -14.29 -13.88
C ASN A 322 -41.53 -13.76 -12.57
N VAL A 323 -40.66 -13.43 -11.59
CA VAL A 323 -41.03 -12.89 -10.29
C VAL A 323 -40.28 -11.57 -10.06
N ILE A 324 -41.00 -10.52 -9.66
CA ILE A 324 -40.44 -9.25 -9.19
C ILE A 324 -39.67 -9.55 -7.89
N PRO A 325 -38.37 -9.23 -7.76
CA PRO A 325 -37.64 -9.47 -6.53
C PRO A 325 -38.19 -8.72 -5.33
N GLY A 326 -38.47 -9.47 -4.25
CA GLY A 326 -38.93 -8.90 -2.99
C GLY A 326 -37.82 -8.49 -2.05
N ARG A 327 -36.59 -8.99 -2.26
CA ARG A 327 -35.40 -8.68 -1.44
C ARG A 327 -34.18 -8.57 -2.34
N ALA A 328 -33.31 -7.64 -2.01
CA ALA A 328 -31.96 -7.53 -2.61
C ALA A 328 -30.95 -7.18 -1.52
N GLU A 329 -29.91 -8.03 -1.41
CA GLU A 329 -28.81 -7.86 -0.45
C GLU A 329 -27.55 -7.42 -1.19
N PHE A 330 -26.82 -6.45 -0.65
CA PHE A 330 -25.54 -6.00 -1.17
C PHE A 330 -24.67 -5.43 -0.05
N PRO A 331 -23.30 -5.58 -0.11
CA PRO A 331 -22.40 -4.92 0.81
C PRO A 331 -22.04 -3.52 0.29
N VAL A 332 -21.68 -2.62 1.20
CA VAL A 332 -21.00 -1.36 0.88
C VAL A 332 -19.70 -1.34 1.66
N GLU A 333 -18.58 -1.09 1.00
CA GLU A 333 -17.28 -0.86 1.61
C GLU A 333 -16.80 0.55 1.29
N LEU A 334 -16.34 1.29 2.30
CA LEU A 334 -15.71 2.59 2.17
C LEU A 334 -14.32 2.57 2.81
N ARG A 335 -13.33 3.20 2.16
CA ARG A 335 -11.96 3.33 2.68
C ARG A 335 -11.44 4.75 2.53
N ASP A 336 -10.79 5.26 3.57
CA ASP A 336 -10.02 6.52 3.58
C ASP A 336 -9.04 6.54 4.77
N LEU A 337 -8.07 7.46 4.77
CA LEU A 337 -7.19 7.75 5.92
C LEU A 337 -7.91 8.51 7.05
N ASP A 338 -9.10 9.00 6.81
CA ASP A 338 -9.89 9.79 7.75
C ASP A 338 -11.24 9.11 8.01
N THR A 339 -11.40 8.56 9.22
CA THR A 339 -12.64 7.92 9.65
C THR A 339 -13.82 8.88 9.62
N ALA A 340 -13.62 10.15 10.00
CA ALA A 340 -14.70 11.13 9.98
C ALA A 340 -15.19 11.41 8.55
N LYS A 341 -14.29 11.34 7.57
CA LYS A 341 -14.65 11.44 6.16
C LYS A 341 -15.43 10.22 5.66
N ILE A 342 -15.04 9.01 6.09
CA ILE A 342 -15.83 7.78 5.81
C ILE A 342 -17.25 7.94 6.35
N ASP A 343 -17.41 8.43 7.59
CA ASP A 343 -18.70 8.64 8.22
C ASP A 343 -19.54 9.68 7.47
N HIS A 344 -18.94 10.79 7.07
CA HIS A 344 -19.61 11.83 6.29
C HIS A 344 -20.07 11.32 4.90
N ILE A 345 -19.23 10.54 4.22
CA ILE A 345 -19.59 9.92 2.93
C ILE A 345 -20.76 8.94 3.15
N TRP A 346 -20.71 8.14 4.21
CA TRP A 346 -21.78 7.20 4.55
C TRP A 346 -23.11 7.89 4.84
N GLU A 347 -23.12 8.97 5.60
CA GLU A 347 -24.32 9.79 5.85
C GLU A 347 -24.96 10.27 4.54
N ARG A 348 -24.15 10.73 3.59
CA ARG A 348 -24.62 11.17 2.27
C ARG A 348 -25.20 10.00 1.44
N ILE A 349 -24.58 8.83 1.52
CA ILE A 349 -25.07 7.61 0.88
C ILE A 349 -26.44 7.23 1.47
N GLN A 350 -26.57 7.22 2.80
CA GLN A 350 -27.83 6.92 3.48
C GLN A 350 -28.94 7.92 3.10
N ALA A 351 -28.61 9.20 2.96
CA ALA A 351 -29.56 10.21 2.51
C ALA A 351 -30.08 9.93 1.09
N ARG A 352 -29.21 9.44 0.19
CA ARG A 352 -29.62 8.99 -1.16
C ARG A 352 -30.47 7.74 -1.11
N PHE A 353 -30.15 6.75 -0.26
CA PHE A 353 -30.97 5.56 -0.05
C PHE A 353 -32.38 5.94 0.40
N LYS A 354 -32.53 6.89 1.34
CA LYS A 354 -33.83 7.39 1.80
C LYS A 354 -34.65 8.08 0.71
N GLN A 355 -34.02 8.67 -0.29
CA GLN A 355 -34.73 9.21 -1.47
C GLN A 355 -35.21 8.08 -2.37
N ILE A 356 -34.38 7.09 -2.65
CA ILE A 356 -34.68 5.92 -3.47
C ILE A 356 -35.81 5.08 -2.83
N GLU A 357 -35.77 4.89 -1.51
CA GLU A 357 -36.85 4.22 -0.77
C GLU A 357 -38.26 4.84 -1.08
N LYS A 358 -38.34 6.17 -1.09
CA LYS A 358 -39.56 6.89 -1.38
C LYS A 358 -39.96 6.75 -2.84
N GLU A 359 -38.99 6.87 -3.77
CA GLU A 359 -39.25 6.75 -5.21
C GLU A 359 -39.77 5.37 -5.60
N GLU A 360 -39.16 4.31 -5.01
CA GLU A 360 -39.43 2.91 -5.37
C GLU A 360 -40.40 2.23 -4.41
N SER A 361 -40.85 2.92 -3.36
CA SER A 361 -41.76 2.38 -2.32
C SER A 361 -41.21 1.11 -1.66
N VAL A 362 -39.93 1.11 -1.34
CA VAL A 362 -39.16 0.03 -0.68
C VAL A 362 -38.60 0.50 0.64
N GLU A 363 -37.95 -0.39 1.38
CA GLU A 363 -37.19 -0.07 2.59
C GLU A 363 -35.77 -0.65 2.45
N THR A 364 -34.73 0.15 2.74
CA THR A 364 -33.32 -0.28 2.76
C THR A 364 -32.75 -0.15 4.16
N HIS A 365 -32.36 -1.28 4.74
CA HIS A 365 -31.71 -1.35 6.04
C HIS A 365 -30.24 -1.75 5.86
N CYS A 366 -29.32 -1.02 6.53
CA CYS A 366 -27.90 -1.32 6.51
C CYS A 366 -27.37 -1.54 7.92
N GLU A 367 -26.61 -2.61 8.11
CA GLU A 367 -25.93 -2.99 9.35
C GLU A 367 -24.42 -2.88 9.17
N LEU A 368 -23.72 -2.26 10.11
CA LEU A 368 -22.25 -2.20 10.13
C LEU A 368 -21.71 -3.59 10.46
N LEU A 369 -20.92 -4.17 9.56
CA LEU A 369 -20.29 -5.49 9.75
C LEU A 369 -18.86 -5.41 10.28
N GLU A 370 -18.12 -4.41 9.81
CA GLU A 370 -16.70 -4.31 10.09
C GLU A 370 -16.26 -2.85 10.13
N GLU A 371 -15.39 -2.53 11.07
CA GLU A 371 -14.72 -1.24 11.15
C GLU A 371 -13.27 -1.45 11.56
N ASN A 372 -12.34 -0.98 10.72
CA ASN A 372 -10.91 -0.96 10.98
C ASN A 372 -10.41 0.48 10.90
N ALA A 373 -9.82 0.96 11.99
CA ALA A 373 -9.27 2.31 12.05
C ALA A 373 -8.03 2.44 11.14
N PRO A 374 -7.81 3.61 10.51
CA PRO A 374 -6.59 3.86 9.76
C PRO A 374 -5.36 3.87 10.67
N ALA A 375 -4.21 3.50 10.10
CA ALA A 375 -2.93 3.61 10.77
C ALA A 375 -2.11 4.75 10.13
N ARG A 376 -1.82 5.81 10.89
CA ARG A 376 -1.04 6.95 10.40
C ARG A 376 0.45 6.66 10.49
N SER A 377 1.19 7.02 9.43
CA SER A 377 2.65 7.01 9.48
C SER A 377 3.16 8.13 10.39
N ASP A 378 4.23 7.84 11.11
CA ASP A 378 4.88 8.82 11.99
C ASP A 378 5.49 9.97 11.16
N THR A 379 5.27 11.22 11.59
CA THR A 379 5.70 12.41 10.86
C THR A 379 7.23 12.53 10.79
N ALA A 380 7.96 12.12 11.84
CA ALA A 380 9.42 12.16 11.81
C ALA A 380 9.99 11.13 10.82
N ILE A 381 9.36 9.95 10.73
CA ILE A 381 9.72 8.93 9.74
C ILE A 381 9.39 9.41 8.32
N GLN A 382 8.21 9.98 8.07
CA GLN A 382 7.86 10.56 6.77
C GLN A 382 8.88 11.63 6.34
N ASN A 383 9.30 12.51 7.25
CA ASN A 383 10.31 13.54 6.96
C ASN A 383 11.67 12.90 6.69
N ALA A 384 12.08 11.86 7.42
CA ALA A 384 13.31 11.14 7.14
C ALA A 384 13.31 10.49 5.74
N ILE A 385 12.15 9.98 5.28
CA ILE A 385 12.00 9.44 3.92
C ILE A 385 12.18 10.55 2.87
N ARG A 386 11.55 11.73 3.07
CA ARG A 386 11.72 12.88 2.15
C ARG A 386 13.16 13.38 2.11
N ASP A 387 13.80 13.56 3.28
CA ASP A 387 15.20 13.97 3.37
C ASP A 387 16.13 12.97 2.68
N ALA A 388 15.91 11.67 2.87
CA ALA A 388 16.68 10.61 2.22
C ALA A 388 16.53 10.67 0.69
N ALA A 389 15.30 10.77 0.18
CA ALA A 389 15.02 10.86 -1.25
C ALA A 389 15.61 12.14 -1.86
N GLU A 390 15.45 13.30 -1.20
CA GLU A 390 16.02 14.57 -1.63
C GLU A 390 17.55 14.50 -1.73
N SER A 391 18.21 13.87 -0.76
CA SER A 391 19.65 13.65 -0.77
C SER A 391 20.17 12.82 -1.94
N LEU A 392 19.26 12.09 -2.62
CA LEU A 392 19.51 11.29 -3.83
C LEU A 392 19.05 11.99 -5.10
N GLY A 393 18.43 13.18 -4.98
CA GLY A 393 17.82 13.87 -6.12
C GLY A 393 16.56 13.17 -6.64
N LEU A 394 15.93 12.33 -5.82
CA LEU A 394 14.71 11.60 -6.17
C LEU A 394 13.47 12.41 -5.77
N ALA A 395 12.54 12.54 -6.73
CA ALA A 395 11.24 13.15 -6.46
C ALA A 395 10.39 12.24 -5.57
N THR A 396 9.56 12.85 -4.72
CA THR A 396 8.64 12.15 -3.85
C THR A 396 7.20 12.56 -4.08
N MET A 397 6.27 11.67 -3.75
CA MET A 397 4.83 11.98 -3.69
C MET A 397 4.23 11.39 -2.40
N ASP A 398 3.44 12.22 -1.72
CA ASP A 398 2.64 11.76 -0.58
C ASP A 398 1.40 11.00 -1.06
N LEU A 399 1.18 9.80 -0.51
CA LEU A 399 0.02 8.96 -0.82
C LEU A 399 -0.33 8.03 0.34
N PRO A 400 -1.61 7.61 0.47
CA PRO A 400 -1.97 6.53 1.39
C PRO A 400 -1.64 5.17 0.81
N SER A 401 -1.46 4.15 1.66
CA SER A 401 -1.68 2.77 1.26
C SER A 401 -3.18 2.48 1.27
N ALA A 402 -3.72 2.08 0.12
CA ALA A 402 -5.10 1.63 0.00
C ALA A 402 -5.26 0.12 0.34
N ALA A 403 -4.15 -0.62 0.34
CA ALA A 403 -4.05 -2.00 0.80
C ALA A 403 -3.73 -2.05 2.29
N VAL A 404 -4.16 -3.12 2.95
CA VAL A 404 -3.73 -3.49 4.30
C VAL A 404 -2.27 -3.92 4.22
N GLN A 405 -1.48 -3.65 5.25
CA GLN A 405 -0.05 -3.97 5.32
C GLN A 405 0.32 -4.34 6.75
N ASP A 406 1.43 -5.06 6.96
CA ASP A 406 1.94 -5.40 8.29
C ASP A 406 2.22 -4.16 9.14
N SER A 407 2.64 -3.06 8.51
CA SER A 407 2.80 -1.75 9.15
C SER A 407 1.56 -1.28 9.89
N GLN A 408 0.35 -1.68 9.46
CA GLN A 408 -0.90 -1.31 10.13
C GLN A 408 -1.01 -1.92 11.53
N GLN A 409 -0.52 -3.14 11.69
CA GLN A 409 -0.53 -3.82 12.98
C GLN A 409 0.55 -3.25 13.90
N ILE A 410 1.76 -3.05 13.36
CA ILE A 410 2.89 -2.55 14.13
C ILE A 410 2.68 -1.09 14.55
N ALA A 411 1.92 -0.29 13.80
CA ALA A 411 1.50 1.06 14.19
C ALA A 411 0.80 1.15 15.56
N LYS A 412 0.28 0.02 16.08
CA LYS A 412 -0.36 -0.04 17.41
C LYS A 412 0.64 -0.07 18.56
N ILE A 413 1.90 -0.42 18.28
CA ILE A 413 2.93 -0.62 19.32
C ILE A 413 4.20 0.20 19.11
N ALA A 414 4.41 0.77 17.91
CA ALA A 414 5.58 1.59 17.59
C ALA A 414 5.27 2.63 16.49
N PRO A 415 6.04 3.73 16.41
CA PRO A 415 6.03 4.60 15.24
C PRO A 415 6.36 3.80 13.97
N MET A 416 5.59 4.00 12.88
CA MET A 416 5.84 3.32 11.63
C MET A 416 5.93 4.28 10.45
N GLY A 417 6.56 3.85 9.37
CA GLY A 417 6.54 4.52 8.08
C GLY A 417 6.79 3.55 6.93
N MET A 418 6.25 3.89 5.76
CA MET A 418 6.41 3.07 4.57
C MET A 418 6.95 3.89 3.40
N ILE A 419 7.75 3.22 2.58
CA ILE A 419 8.32 3.74 1.33
C ILE A 419 7.69 2.95 0.19
N PHE A 420 7.04 3.64 -0.75
CA PHE A 420 6.55 2.99 -1.95
C PHE A 420 7.47 3.22 -3.15
N VAL A 421 7.57 2.18 -3.99
CA VAL A 421 8.14 2.26 -5.33
C VAL A 421 7.07 1.99 -6.38
N PRO A 422 7.21 2.49 -7.63
CA PRO A 422 6.18 2.36 -8.65
C PRO A 422 5.83 0.92 -8.99
N SER A 423 4.53 0.65 -9.13
CA SER A 423 3.98 -0.56 -9.75
C SER A 423 3.57 -0.22 -11.17
N ARG A 424 4.12 -0.91 -12.18
CA ARG A 424 3.79 -0.66 -13.59
C ARG A 424 2.29 -0.83 -13.83
N ASP A 425 1.66 0.19 -14.39
CA ASP A 425 0.20 0.23 -14.65
C ASP A 425 -0.66 0.02 -13.39
N GLY A 426 -0.08 0.10 -12.19
CA GLY A 426 -0.76 -0.18 -10.92
C GLY A 426 -1.14 -1.64 -10.73
N ILE A 427 -0.54 -2.57 -11.46
CA ILE A 427 -0.88 -3.99 -11.40
C ILE A 427 -0.17 -4.62 -10.20
N SER A 428 -0.96 -5.29 -9.33
CA SER A 428 -0.51 -6.17 -8.27
C SER A 428 -1.44 -7.37 -8.15
N HIS A 429 -1.10 -8.37 -7.31
CA HIS A 429 -1.83 -9.63 -7.15
C HIS A 429 -2.07 -10.34 -8.49
N SER A 430 -1.06 -10.33 -9.36
CA SER A 430 -1.15 -10.83 -10.73
C SER A 430 0.22 -11.26 -11.25
N PRO A 431 0.30 -12.28 -12.11
CA PRO A 431 1.54 -12.63 -12.82
C PRO A 431 2.12 -11.50 -13.68
N LYS A 432 1.34 -10.45 -13.95
CA LYS A 432 1.77 -9.26 -14.72
C LYS A 432 2.35 -8.16 -13.85
N GLU A 433 2.36 -8.34 -12.53
CA GLU A 433 2.96 -7.40 -11.59
C GLU A 433 4.43 -7.14 -11.94
N PHE A 434 4.82 -5.87 -11.93
CA PHE A 434 6.18 -5.49 -12.22
C PHE A 434 6.53 -4.12 -11.61
N SER A 435 7.67 -4.08 -10.93
CA SER A 435 8.38 -2.86 -10.55
C SER A 435 9.77 -2.85 -11.19
N SER A 436 10.23 -1.70 -11.68
CA SER A 436 11.52 -1.65 -12.35
C SER A 436 12.66 -1.89 -11.34
N TRP A 437 13.72 -2.57 -11.79
CA TRP A 437 14.90 -2.83 -10.96
C TRP A 437 15.54 -1.54 -10.44
N GLN A 438 15.45 -0.47 -11.22
CA GLN A 438 15.95 0.85 -10.80
C GLN A 438 15.08 1.44 -9.69
N ASP A 439 13.76 1.34 -9.77
CA ASP A 439 12.86 1.85 -8.73
C ASP A 439 13.02 1.06 -7.44
N ILE A 440 13.16 -0.27 -7.53
CA ILE A 440 13.44 -1.14 -6.39
C ILE A 440 14.78 -0.76 -5.73
N ALA A 441 15.81 -0.54 -6.53
CA ALA A 441 17.11 -0.11 -6.02
C ALA A 441 17.05 1.29 -5.38
N ASN A 442 16.28 2.22 -5.97
CA ASN A 442 16.03 3.54 -5.40
C ASN A 442 15.33 3.43 -4.03
N GLY A 443 14.27 2.61 -3.94
CA GLY A 443 13.55 2.37 -2.69
C GLY A 443 14.44 1.78 -1.60
N ALA A 444 15.27 0.79 -1.93
CA ALA A 444 16.21 0.17 -1.00
C ALA A 444 17.30 1.16 -0.55
N GLU A 445 17.81 2.02 -1.46
CA GLU A 445 18.76 3.07 -1.10
C GLU A 445 18.12 4.14 -0.20
N VAL A 446 16.87 4.52 -0.45
CA VAL A 446 16.10 5.41 0.44
C VAL A 446 15.95 4.76 1.82
N LEU A 447 15.56 3.48 1.89
CA LEU A 447 15.45 2.74 3.16
C LEU A 447 16.79 2.72 3.91
N TYR A 448 17.92 2.46 3.22
CA TYR A 448 19.25 2.51 3.80
C TYR A 448 19.52 3.86 4.48
N ARG A 449 19.23 4.97 3.78
CA ARG A 449 19.46 6.32 4.32
C ARG A 449 18.50 6.67 5.45
N VAL A 450 17.24 6.27 5.35
CA VAL A 450 16.25 6.48 6.41
C VAL A 450 16.68 5.80 7.70
N VAL A 451 17.14 4.54 7.63
CA VAL A 451 17.65 3.82 8.81
C VAL A 451 18.79 4.59 9.47
N LEU A 452 19.73 5.14 8.70
CA LEU A 452 20.84 5.95 9.24
C LEU A 452 20.38 7.27 9.83
N LEU A 453 19.43 7.96 9.17
CA LEU A 453 18.86 9.22 9.68
C LEU A 453 18.11 9.00 11.00
N LEU A 454 17.37 7.90 11.12
CA LEU A 454 16.64 7.57 12.35
C LEU A 454 17.60 7.13 13.46
N ASP A 455 18.63 6.33 13.13
CA ASP A 455 19.68 5.95 14.08
C ASP A 455 20.37 7.17 14.71
N ASP A 456 20.57 8.24 13.92
CA ASP A 456 21.17 9.49 14.38
C ASP A 456 20.18 10.37 15.18
N ARG A 457 18.92 10.44 14.75
CA ARG A 457 17.91 11.40 15.28
C ARG A 457 17.17 10.90 16.52
N LEU A 458 16.88 9.59 16.59
CA LEU A 458 16.11 9.03 17.69
C LEU A 458 16.95 8.96 18.98
N ASN A 459 16.33 9.28 20.12
CA ASN A 459 16.93 9.24 21.45
C ASN A 459 18.18 10.13 21.64
N ARG A 460 18.24 11.27 20.97
CA ARG A 460 19.21 12.35 21.27
C ARG A 460 18.75 13.31 22.36
N ASN A 461 17.58 13.06 22.99
CA ASN A 461 17.03 13.89 24.07
C ASN A 461 17.41 13.35 25.44
#